data_5e59460891f982c1f3bf0d57f57abb8d
#
_entry.id   5e59460891f982c1f3bf0d57f57abb8d
#
_cell.length_a   1.000
_cell.length_b   1.000
_cell.length_c   1.000
_cell.angle_alpha   90.00
_cell.angle_beta   90.00
_cell.angle_gamma   90.00
#
_symmetry.space_group_name_H-M   'P 1'
#
loop_
_entity.id
_entity.type
_entity.pdbx_description
1 polymer ?
#
loop_
_entity_poly.entity_id
_entity_poly.type
_entity_poly.pdbx_seq_one_letter_code
_entity_poly.pdbx_strand_id
1 'polypeptide(L)'
;KDLGLLIVDEEQKFGVAVKEKLKTLKDNVDVLTLTATPIPRTLQFSLMAARDLSVITTPPPNRFPIESIVIRLNEETIRDAIQYEIQRAGQVYFIHNRIENIKEVAGLLQRLVPDAKIRVGHGQMEGRKLEQLMLDFMSGEFDVLVSTTIVESGLDVPNANTIFINNANNFGLSDLHQMRGRVGRSNKKAFCYFITPDFHAMTDEARKRISALEQYTALGSGFNIAMKDLEIRGAGDLLGGEQSGFINDIGFETYQKILNEAIEELKETEFKSLYNEDINTKEFVRDVTIDTDFSLLFPDDYINNITERLSLYTQLNTLKNEDELQVFERDLIDRFGAVPTQVVDLLDSVRIKWLATTLGFEKIVLKQQKMVGYFVSDQESRFYQSIHFSKVLQYVQTHPQSCIVKEKQMRMGLRLLMSFSDIRSVQQGLEALRPILA
;
A
#
# COMPACT_ATOMS: atom_id res chain seq x y z
N LYS A 1 24.25 -28.09 8.91
CA LYS A 1 25.53 -27.53 8.48
C LYS A 1 25.44 -27.07 7.03
N ASP A 2 24.59 -27.66 6.21
CA ASP A 2 24.27 -27.21 4.87
C ASP A 2 22.86 -26.59 4.92
N LEU A 3 22.77 -25.34 5.39
CA LEU A 3 21.52 -24.59 5.45
C LEU A 3 21.25 -24.03 4.04
N GLY A 4 20.13 -24.43 3.42
CA GLY A 4 19.72 -23.94 2.10
C GLY A 4 18.70 -22.81 2.15
N LEU A 5 17.85 -22.79 3.19
CA LEU A 5 16.80 -21.80 3.36
C LEU A 5 16.73 -21.30 4.81
N LEU A 6 16.70 -19.99 5.01
CA LEU A 6 16.48 -19.32 6.29
C LEU A 6 15.17 -18.55 6.24
N ILE A 7 14.19 -18.94 7.08
CA ILE A 7 12.93 -18.20 7.21
C ILE A 7 12.97 -17.37 8.50
N VAL A 8 12.74 -16.07 8.39
CA VAL A 8 12.77 -15.12 9.50
C VAL A 8 11.40 -14.46 9.62
N ASP A 9 10.70 -14.70 10.73
CA ASP A 9 9.44 -14.03 11.03
C ASP A 9 9.65 -12.80 11.90
N GLU A 10 8.99 -11.68 11.55
CA GLU A 10 9.04 -10.40 12.28
C GLU A 10 10.49 -9.93 12.61
N GLU A 11 11.37 -9.88 11.59
CA GLU A 11 12.79 -9.49 11.71
C GLU A 11 12.99 -8.20 12.51
N GLN A 12 12.03 -7.27 12.47
CA GLN A 12 12.09 -5.99 13.20
C GLN A 12 12.10 -6.15 14.73
N LYS A 13 11.61 -7.27 15.26
CA LYS A 13 11.61 -7.54 16.71
C LYS A 13 12.97 -8.00 17.24
N PHE A 14 13.91 -8.34 16.36
CA PHE A 14 15.23 -8.78 16.77
C PHE A 14 16.15 -7.61 17.10
N GLY A 15 16.87 -7.74 18.19
CA GLY A 15 17.93 -6.80 18.56
C GLY A 15 19.13 -6.86 17.61
N VAL A 16 19.97 -5.81 17.64
CA VAL A 16 21.12 -5.65 16.75
C VAL A 16 22.05 -6.87 16.77
N ALA A 17 22.36 -7.42 17.93
CA ALA A 17 23.25 -8.58 18.07
C ALA A 17 22.70 -9.86 17.37
N VAL A 18 21.38 -10.05 17.37
CA VAL A 18 20.75 -11.17 16.67
C VAL A 18 20.76 -10.94 15.16
N LYS A 19 20.49 -9.71 14.71
CA LYS A 19 20.54 -9.31 13.29
C LYS A 19 21.94 -9.51 12.71
N GLU A 20 22.98 -9.14 13.44
CA GLU A 20 24.36 -9.36 13.00
C GLU A 20 24.69 -10.85 12.86
N LYS A 21 24.27 -11.71 13.81
CA LYS A 21 24.40 -13.16 13.68
C LYS A 21 23.62 -13.71 12.50
N LEU A 22 22.43 -13.19 12.20
CA LEU A 22 21.66 -13.61 11.04
C LEU A 22 22.34 -13.20 9.72
N LYS A 23 23.02 -12.05 9.67
CA LYS A 23 23.80 -11.65 8.50
C LYS A 23 24.89 -12.67 8.15
N THR A 24 25.61 -13.17 9.14
CA THR A 24 26.67 -14.18 8.90
C THR A 24 26.12 -15.53 8.43
N LEU A 25 24.84 -15.82 8.65
CA LEU A 25 24.16 -17.03 8.16
C LEU A 25 23.61 -16.83 6.74
N LYS A 26 23.45 -15.58 6.29
CA LYS A 26 22.85 -15.23 4.99
C LYS A 26 23.82 -15.42 3.81
N ASP A 27 25.11 -15.58 4.06
CA ASP A 27 26.07 -15.85 3.00
C ASP A 27 25.83 -17.25 2.44
N ASN A 28 25.43 -17.33 1.16
CA ASN A 28 25.08 -18.55 0.42
C ASN A 28 23.81 -19.30 0.91
N VAL A 29 22.84 -18.61 1.52
CA VAL A 29 21.56 -19.17 1.97
C VAL A 29 20.42 -18.32 1.45
N ASP A 30 19.40 -18.94 0.85
CA ASP A 30 18.17 -18.24 0.47
C ASP A 30 17.45 -17.75 1.75
N VAL A 31 16.99 -16.49 1.73
CA VAL A 31 16.38 -15.88 2.91
C VAL A 31 14.98 -15.40 2.59
N LEU A 32 13.99 -15.93 3.31
CA LEU A 32 12.61 -15.48 3.30
C LEU A 32 12.31 -14.74 4.60
N THR A 33 11.97 -13.46 4.51
CA THR A 33 11.52 -12.66 5.66
C THR A 33 10.01 -12.45 5.59
N LEU A 34 9.31 -12.77 6.67
CA LEU A 34 7.86 -12.59 6.81
C LEU A 34 7.57 -11.47 7.80
N THR A 35 6.52 -10.69 7.56
CA THR A 35 6.03 -9.70 8.52
C THR A 35 4.57 -9.33 8.24
N ALA A 36 3.80 -9.07 9.29
CA ALA A 36 2.45 -8.52 9.17
C ALA A 36 2.45 -7.02 8.94
N THR A 37 3.48 -6.33 9.46
CA THR A 37 3.66 -4.87 9.36
C THR A 37 5.13 -4.58 9.08
N PRO A 38 5.53 -4.44 7.81
CA PRO A 38 6.91 -4.09 7.51
C PRO A 38 7.27 -2.75 8.17
N ILE A 39 8.43 -2.69 8.82
CA ILE A 39 8.94 -1.41 9.31
C ILE A 39 9.20 -0.48 8.11
N PRO A 40 8.98 0.84 8.27
CA PRO A 40 9.15 1.81 7.19
C PRO A 40 10.47 1.65 6.43
N ARG A 41 11.57 1.42 7.13
CA ARG A 41 12.90 1.22 6.52
C ARG A 41 12.97 -0.04 5.65
N THR A 42 12.48 -1.18 6.13
CA THR A 42 12.47 -2.44 5.35
C THR A 42 11.55 -2.33 4.14
N LEU A 43 10.38 -1.72 4.33
CA LEU A 43 9.44 -1.44 3.24
C LEU A 43 10.07 -0.54 2.18
N GLN A 44 10.78 0.51 2.59
CA GLN A 44 11.47 1.41 1.68
C GLN A 44 12.55 0.70 0.86
N PHE A 45 13.38 -0.17 1.46
CA PHE A 45 14.35 -0.98 0.72
C PHE A 45 13.69 -1.92 -0.29
N SER A 46 12.52 -2.48 0.03
CA SER A 46 11.78 -3.33 -0.91
C SER A 46 11.17 -2.51 -2.05
N LEU A 47 10.64 -1.32 -1.75
CA LEU A 47 10.12 -0.39 -2.77
C LEU A 47 11.23 0.15 -3.70
N MET A 48 12.49 0.19 -3.22
CA MET A 48 13.67 0.54 -4.01
C MET A 48 14.21 -0.64 -4.85
N ALA A 49 13.46 -1.74 -4.96
CA ALA A 49 13.91 -2.97 -5.62
C ALA A 49 15.24 -3.55 -5.08
N ALA A 50 15.66 -3.13 -3.88
CA ALA A 50 16.84 -3.71 -3.20
C ALA A 50 16.51 -5.10 -2.58
N ARG A 51 15.22 -5.45 -2.49
CA ARG A 51 14.71 -6.76 -2.10
C ARG A 51 13.39 -7.03 -2.81
N ASP A 52 13.17 -8.24 -3.25
CA ASP A 52 11.87 -8.68 -3.79
C ASP A 52 10.80 -8.59 -2.71
N LEU A 53 9.61 -8.13 -3.09
CA LEU A 53 8.45 -7.99 -2.21
C LEU A 53 7.25 -8.72 -2.80
N SER A 54 6.67 -9.61 -1.99
CA SER A 54 5.38 -10.24 -2.28
C SER A 54 4.38 -9.88 -1.21
N VAL A 55 3.18 -9.46 -1.60
CA VAL A 55 2.11 -9.09 -0.68
C VAL A 55 0.98 -10.11 -0.76
N ILE A 56 0.67 -10.75 0.39
CA ILE A 56 -0.46 -11.67 0.51
C ILE A 56 -1.71 -10.85 0.78
N THR A 57 -2.57 -10.69 -0.22
CA THR A 57 -3.78 -9.85 -0.13
C THR A 57 -5.06 -10.64 0.15
N THR A 58 -5.07 -11.95 -0.13
CA THR A 58 -6.25 -12.80 0.09
C THR A 58 -6.41 -13.12 1.57
N PRO A 59 -7.49 -12.66 2.22
CA PRO A 59 -7.73 -12.96 3.63
C PRO A 59 -8.12 -14.42 3.83
N PRO A 60 -7.87 -15.01 5.02
CA PRO A 60 -8.38 -16.34 5.37
C PRO A 60 -9.91 -16.39 5.31
N PRO A 61 -10.49 -17.52 4.86
CA PRO A 61 -11.95 -17.69 4.85
C PRO A 61 -12.53 -17.66 6.27
N ASN A 62 -13.79 -17.27 6.39
CA ASN A 62 -14.56 -17.25 7.65
C ASN A 62 -13.99 -16.35 8.76
N ARG A 63 -13.37 -15.22 8.39
CA ARG A 63 -12.95 -14.19 9.33
C ARG A 63 -13.67 -12.88 9.07
N PHE A 64 -14.07 -12.22 10.15
CA PHE A 64 -14.68 -10.89 10.08
C PHE A 64 -13.62 -9.81 10.31
N PRO A 65 -13.75 -8.64 9.67
CA PRO A 65 -12.97 -7.47 10.06
C PRO A 65 -13.20 -7.14 11.54
N ILE A 66 -12.11 -6.68 12.20
CA ILE A 66 -12.19 -6.26 13.59
C ILE A 66 -12.79 -4.87 13.65
N GLU A 67 -13.91 -4.74 14.38
CA GLU A 67 -14.53 -3.43 14.61
C GLU A 67 -13.62 -2.57 15.49
N SER A 68 -13.08 -1.51 14.90
CA SER A 68 -12.14 -0.61 15.57
C SER A 68 -12.88 0.63 16.05
N ILE A 69 -12.84 0.89 17.35
CA ILE A 69 -13.65 1.93 18.00
C ILE A 69 -12.71 2.81 18.84
N VAL A 70 -12.70 4.11 18.58
CA VAL A 70 -11.96 5.08 19.40
C VAL A 70 -12.88 5.64 20.46
N ILE A 71 -12.48 5.52 21.72
CA ILE A 71 -13.25 5.99 22.87
C ILE A 71 -12.40 6.81 23.82
N ARG A 72 -13.02 7.69 24.59
CA ARG A 72 -12.43 8.20 25.84
C ARG A 72 -12.58 7.13 26.93
N LEU A 73 -11.79 7.25 27.99
CA LEU A 73 -11.97 6.37 29.14
C LEU A 73 -13.42 6.51 29.66
N ASN A 74 -14.21 5.47 29.47
CA ASN A 74 -15.60 5.40 29.88
C ASN A 74 -15.85 4.05 30.56
N GLU A 75 -16.13 4.11 31.85
CA GLU A 75 -16.33 2.92 32.68
C GLU A 75 -17.53 2.08 32.26
N GLU A 76 -18.61 2.72 31.81
CA GLU A 76 -19.82 2.02 31.32
C GLU A 76 -19.53 1.21 30.07
N THR A 77 -18.87 1.83 29.08
CA THR A 77 -18.50 1.14 27.82
C THR A 77 -17.57 -0.04 28.10
N ILE A 78 -16.60 0.13 29.00
CA ILE A 78 -15.66 -0.94 29.38
C ILE A 78 -16.41 -2.09 30.04
N ARG A 79 -17.28 -1.77 31.03
CA ARG A 79 -18.12 -2.76 31.74
C ARG A 79 -18.97 -3.56 30.75
N ASP A 80 -19.72 -2.85 29.91
CA ASP A 80 -20.69 -3.47 29.01
C ASP A 80 -20.00 -4.36 27.98
N ALA A 81 -18.87 -3.94 27.43
CA ALA A 81 -18.10 -4.73 26.49
C ALA A 81 -17.46 -5.98 27.12
N ILE A 82 -16.96 -5.89 28.38
CA ILE A 82 -16.45 -7.06 29.11
C ILE A 82 -17.59 -8.02 29.43
N GLN A 83 -18.73 -7.53 29.89
CA GLN A 83 -19.90 -8.36 30.20
C GLN A 83 -20.43 -9.06 28.93
N TYR A 84 -20.50 -8.35 27.81
CA TYR A 84 -20.91 -8.92 26.53
C TYR A 84 -19.97 -10.08 26.13
N GLU A 85 -18.66 -9.91 26.32
CA GLU A 85 -17.68 -10.96 25.98
C GLU A 85 -17.82 -12.19 26.88
N ILE A 86 -17.99 -12.00 28.19
CA ILE A 86 -18.19 -13.08 29.15
C ILE A 86 -19.49 -13.85 28.85
N GLN A 87 -20.60 -13.15 28.52
CA GLN A 87 -21.89 -13.80 28.20
C GLN A 87 -21.80 -14.74 27.00
N ARG A 88 -20.93 -14.47 26.03
CA ARG A 88 -20.69 -15.36 24.88
C ARG A 88 -19.51 -16.32 25.09
N ALA A 89 -19.07 -16.50 26.33
CA ALA A 89 -17.93 -17.33 26.72
C ALA A 89 -16.64 -16.96 25.96
N GLY A 90 -16.40 -15.69 25.75
CA GLY A 90 -15.19 -15.13 25.14
C GLY A 90 -14.26 -14.55 26.19
N GLN A 91 -13.11 -14.07 25.75
CA GLN A 91 -12.06 -13.50 26.61
C GLN A 91 -11.66 -12.11 26.14
N VAL A 92 -11.10 -11.33 27.05
CA VAL A 92 -10.74 -9.92 26.84
C VAL A 92 -9.26 -9.69 27.14
N TYR A 93 -8.59 -8.98 26.23
CA TYR A 93 -7.32 -8.34 26.51
C TYR A 93 -7.54 -6.89 26.95
N PHE A 94 -6.87 -6.49 28.02
CA PHE A 94 -6.79 -5.09 28.42
C PHE A 94 -5.31 -4.66 28.47
N ILE A 95 -4.87 -3.91 27.46
CA ILE A 95 -3.47 -3.49 27.34
C ILE A 95 -3.26 -2.20 28.09
N HIS A 96 -2.28 -2.21 29.01
CA HIS A 96 -1.88 -1.06 29.80
C HIS A 96 -0.35 -1.01 29.95
N ASN A 97 0.32 -0.08 29.28
CA ASN A 97 1.77 -0.08 29.13
C ASN A 97 2.54 0.58 30.29
N ARG A 98 1.99 0.54 31.52
CA ARG A 98 2.66 1.02 32.73
C ARG A 98 2.55 -0.01 33.83
N ILE A 99 3.69 -0.61 34.22
CA ILE A 99 3.73 -1.65 35.26
C ILE A 99 3.37 -1.07 36.63
N GLU A 100 3.76 0.19 36.89
CA GLU A 100 3.59 0.84 38.20
C GLU A 100 2.14 0.82 38.69
N ASN A 101 1.20 1.09 37.81
CA ASN A 101 -0.23 1.21 38.15
C ASN A 101 -1.11 0.12 37.48
N ILE A 102 -0.53 -0.92 36.90
CA ILE A 102 -1.31 -2.00 36.23
C ILE A 102 -2.24 -2.73 37.20
N LYS A 103 -1.84 -2.86 38.48
CA LYS A 103 -2.68 -3.47 39.51
C LYS A 103 -3.87 -2.59 39.89
N GLU A 104 -3.71 -1.27 39.84
CA GLU A 104 -4.82 -0.32 40.06
C GLU A 104 -5.85 -0.42 38.95
N VAL A 105 -5.39 -0.53 37.69
CA VAL A 105 -6.26 -0.75 36.54
C VAL A 105 -7.01 -2.08 36.65
N ALA A 106 -6.33 -3.15 37.01
CA ALA A 106 -6.98 -4.44 37.26
C ALA A 106 -8.01 -4.35 38.40
N GLY A 107 -7.72 -3.63 39.48
CA GLY A 107 -8.64 -3.37 40.58
C GLY A 107 -9.86 -2.52 40.17
N LEU A 108 -9.68 -1.56 39.26
CA LEU A 108 -10.79 -0.82 38.67
C LEU A 108 -11.69 -1.75 37.85
N LEU A 109 -11.14 -2.54 36.96
CA LEU A 109 -11.91 -3.50 36.14
C LEU A 109 -12.67 -4.52 37.02
N GLN A 110 -12.02 -5.00 38.10
CA GLN A 110 -12.68 -5.93 39.04
C GLN A 110 -13.87 -5.31 39.74
N ARG A 111 -13.84 -3.99 40.02
CA ARG A 111 -14.98 -3.27 40.60
C ARG A 111 -16.11 -3.06 39.59
N LEU A 112 -15.74 -2.81 38.32
CA LEU A 112 -16.72 -2.63 37.23
C LEU A 112 -17.44 -3.93 36.86
N VAL A 113 -16.73 -5.07 36.89
CA VAL A 113 -17.25 -6.39 36.57
C VAL A 113 -16.82 -7.38 37.69
N PRO A 114 -17.53 -7.43 38.81
CA PRO A 114 -17.15 -8.23 39.99
C PRO A 114 -17.07 -9.74 39.70
N ASP A 115 -17.92 -10.23 38.80
CA ASP A 115 -17.98 -11.66 38.44
C ASP A 115 -16.86 -12.09 37.47
N ALA A 116 -16.14 -11.16 36.86
CA ALA A 116 -15.05 -11.48 35.95
C ALA A 116 -13.80 -11.97 36.68
N LYS A 117 -13.20 -13.03 36.18
CA LYS A 117 -11.89 -13.49 36.65
C LYS A 117 -10.80 -12.71 35.92
N ILE A 118 -10.08 -11.84 36.62
CA ILE A 118 -9.08 -10.94 36.08
C ILE A 118 -7.70 -11.36 36.57
N ARG A 119 -6.72 -11.46 35.64
CA ARG A 119 -5.31 -11.67 35.99
C ARG A 119 -4.42 -10.62 35.32
N VAL A 120 -3.25 -10.40 35.92
CA VAL A 120 -2.27 -9.39 35.45
C VAL A 120 -1.02 -10.08 34.95
N GLY A 121 -0.50 -9.64 33.78
CA GLY A 121 0.75 -10.10 33.20
C GLY A 121 1.63 -8.96 32.73
N HIS A 122 2.94 -9.01 32.97
CA HIS A 122 3.88 -7.99 32.48
C HIS A 122 5.28 -8.56 32.26
N GLY A 123 6.10 -7.91 31.46
CA GLY A 123 7.42 -8.38 31.06
C GLY A 123 8.48 -8.52 32.17
N GLN A 124 8.22 -8.00 33.37
CA GLN A 124 9.09 -8.20 34.53
C GLN A 124 8.76 -9.46 35.31
N MET A 125 7.72 -10.19 34.95
CA MET A 125 7.43 -11.48 35.58
C MET A 125 8.49 -12.52 35.20
N GLU A 126 8.72 -13.47 36.10
CA GLU A 126 9.54 -14.63 35.81
C GLU A 126 8.99 -15.40 34.61
N GLY A 127 9.84 -15.79 33.65
CA GLY A 127 9.41 -16.39 32.38
C GLY A 127 8.44 -17.56 32.54
N ARG A 128 8.71 -18.49 33.50
CA ARG A 128 7.82 -19.63 33.77
C ARG A 128 6.43 -19.21 34.27
N LYS A 129 6.36 -18.17 35.11
CA LYS A 129 5.08 -17.65 35.61
C LYS A 129 4.28 -16.96 34.50
N LEU A 130 4.97 -16.25 33.60
CA LEU A 130 4.35 -15.63 32.45
C LEU A 130 3.84 -16.67 31.47
N GLU A 131 4.63 -17.71 31.19
CA GLU A 131 4.23 -18.84 30.33
C GLU A 131 2.98 -19.53 30.90
N GLN A 132 2.97 -19.87 32.19
CA GLN A 132 1.82 -20.48 32.86
C GLN A 132 0.58 -19.57 32.78
N LEU A 133 0.73 -18.27 33.04
CA LEU A 133 -0.37 -17.31 32.92
C LEU A 133 -0.97 -17.31 31.52
N MET A 134 -0.15 -17.37 30.47
CA MET A 134 -0.63 -17.41 29.09
C MET A 134 -1.30 -18.75 28.76
N LEU A 135 -0.79 -19.87 29.26
CA LEU A 135 -1.45 -21.17 29.12
C LEU A 135 -2.82 -21.22 29.81
N ASP A 136 -2.90 -20.68 31.02
CA ASP A 136 -4.16 -20.56 31.77
C ASP A 136 -5.17 -19.67 31.01
N PHE A 137 -4.70 -18.61 30.35
CA PHE A 137 -5.56 -17.75 29.52
C PHE A 137 -6.05 -18.48 28.27
N MET A 138 -5.15 -19.20 27.59
CA MET A 138 -5.51 -20.00 26.40
C MET A 138 -6.53 -21.09 26.73
N SER A 139 -6.45 -21.72 27.92
CA SER A 139 -7.41 -22.74 28.38
C SER A 139 -8.73 -22.17 28.90
N GLY A 140 -8.86 -20.82 28.99
CA GLY A 140 -10.09 -20.15 29.43
C GLY A 140 -10.30 -20.16 30.95
N GLU A 141 -9.26 -20.32 31.77
CA GLU A 141 -9.37 -20.34 33.23
C GLU A 141 -9.76 -18.98 33.81
N PHE A 142 -9.55 -17.89 33.05
CA PHE A 142 -9.94 -16.55 33.42
C PHE A 142 -10.36 -15.72 32.20
N ASP A 143 -11.15 -14.65 32.46
CA ASP A 143 -11.88 -13.92 31.45
C ASP A 143 -11.13 -12.71 30.88
N VAL A 144 -10.36 -12.01 31.75
CA VAL A 144 -9.68 -10.75 31.38
C VAL A 144 -8.19 -10.82 31.71
N LEU A 145 -7.36 -10.65 30.70
CA LEU A 145 -5.93 -10.47 30.87
C LEU A 145 -5.56 -8.98 30.81
N VAL A 146 -5.20 -8.40 31.93
CA VAL A 146 -4.62 -7.04 31.99
C VAL A 146 -3.11 -7.17 31.80
N SER A 147 -2.55 -6.59 30.74
CA SER A 147 -1.14 -6.81 30.45
C SER A 147 -0.46 -5.59 29.81
N THR A 148 0.86 -5.59 29.87
CA THR A 148 1.69 -4.73 29.01
C THR A 148 1.71 -5.30 27.59
N THR A 149 2.56 -4.78 26.70
CA THR A 149 2.70 -5.21 25.28
C THR A 149 3.19 -6.66 25.10
N ILE A 150 3.32 -7.46 26.18
CA ILE A 150 3.70 -8.88 26.12
C ILE A 150 2.80 -9.73 25.19
N VAL A 151 1.58 -9.28 24.96
CA VAL A 151 0.60 -9.93 24.07
C VAL A 151 1.09 -9.96 22.61
N GLU A 152 2.05 -9.14 22.24
CA GLU A 152 2.67 -9.16 20.89
C GLU A 152 3.49 -10.44 20.62
N SER A 153 3.74 -11.28 21.62
CA SER A 153 4.64 -12.44 21.56
C SER A 153 4.15 -13.64 20.72
N GLY A 154 3.15 -13.48 19.86
CA GLY A 154 2.79 -14.47 18.84
C GLY A 154 1.85 -15.58 19.29
N LEU A 155 1.44 -15.64 20.56
CA LEU A 155 0.50 -16.65 21.05
C LEU A 155 -0.89 -16.45 20.43
N ASP A 156 -1.48 -17.56 19.99
CA ASP A 156 -2.83 -17.58 19.44
C ASP A 156 -3.86 -17.91 20.50
N VAL A 157 -4.79 -16.99 20.76
CA VAL A 157 -5.93 -17.18 21.68
C VAL A 157 -7.21 -16.96 20.90
N PRO A 158 -7.75 -18.02 20.26
CA PRO A 158 -8.91 -17.90 19.37
C PRO A 158 -10.17 -17.38 20.07
N ASN A 159 -10.27 -17.55 21.39
CA ASN A 159 -11.43 -17.13 22.17
C ASN A 159 -11.37 -15.70 22.67
N ALA A 160 -10.25 -15.00 22.49
CA ALA A 160 -10.12 -13.58 22.78
C ALA A 160 -10.66 -12.76 21.60
N ASN A 161 -11.84 -12.14 21.77
CA ASN A 161 -12.52 -11.40 20.71
C ASN A 161 -12.67 -9.90 21.02
N THR A 162 -12.28 -9.47 22.21
CA THR A 162 -12.27 -8.05 22.57
C THR A 162 -10.91 -7.64 23.12
N ILE A 163 -10.39 -6.51 22.64
CA ILE A 163 -9.16 -5.90 23.14
C ILE A 163 -9.37 -4.42 23.43
N PHE A 164 -8.95 -4.00 24.60
CA PHE A 164 -8.81 -2.58 24.98
C PHE A 164 -7.34 -2.19 24.96
N ILE A 165 -7.03 -1.06 24.35
CA ILE A 165 -5.67 -0.51 24.33
C ILE A 165 -5.72 0.86 25.04
N ASN A 166 -5.29 0.88 26.28
CA ASN A 166 -5.33 2.09 27.11
C ASN A 166 -4.19 3.05 26.74
N ASN A 167 -4.53 4.35 26.64
CA ASN A 167 -3.62 5.39 26.15
C ASN A 167 -3.04 5.04 24.76
N ALA A 168 -3.91 4.66 23.82
CA ALA A 168 -3.54 4.22 22.49
C ALA A 168 -2.72 5.26 21.70
N ASN A 169 -2.88 6.56 22.01
CA ASN A 169 -2.11 7.67 21.45
C ASN A 169 -0.58 7.58 21.69
N ASN A 170 -0.15 6.80 22.68
CA ASN A 170 1.28 6.65 23.03
C ASN A 170 1.96 5.50 22.31
N PHE A 171 1.24 4.73 21.49
CA PHE A 171 1.78 3.61 20.73
C PHE A 171 2.08 3.97 19.28
N GLY A 172 3.00 3.25 18.67
CA GLY A 172 3.24 3.30 17.24
C GLY A 172 2.08 2.70 16.43
N LEU A 173 1.93 3.11 15.18
CA LEU A 173 0.85 2.62 14.31
C LEU A 173 0.97 1.11 14.08
N SER A 174 2.18 0.62 13.84
CA SER A 174 2.46 -0.81 13.68
C SER A 174 2.13 -1.61 14.95
N ASP A 175 2.47 -1.09 16.15
CA ASP A 175 2.18 -1.76 17.42
C ASP A 175 0.67 -1.88 17.65
N LEU A 176 -0.06 -0.78 17.40
CA LEU A 176 -1.53 -0.76 17.51
C LEU A 176 -2.19 -1.75 16.55
N HIS A 177 -1.68 -1.84 15.30
CA HIS A 177 -2.17 -2.81 14.33
C HIS A 177 -1.88 -4.24 14.75
N GLN A 178 -0.69 -4.54 15.25
CA GLN A 178 -0.34 -5.87 15.76
C GLN A 178 -1.20 -6.27 16.96
N MET A 179 -1.41 -5.35 17.92
CA MET A 179 -2.28 -5.58 19.08
C MET A 179 -3.74 -5.81 18.63
N ARG A 180 -4.26 -5.00 17.72
CA ARG A 180 -5.58 -5.21 17.12
C ARG A 180 -5.70 -6.62 16.51
N GLY A 181 -4.68 -7.08 15.80
CA GLY A 181 -4.64 -8.42 15.19
C GLY A 181 -4.55 -9.59 16.19
N ARG A 182 -4.50 -9.34 17.50
CA ARG A 182 -4.55 -10.40 18.52
C ARG A 182 -5.95 -10.92 18.78
N VAL A 183 -6.98 -10.20 18.38
CA VAL A 183 -8.38 -10.62 18.42
C VAL A 183 -8.90 -10.91 17.00
N GLY A 184 -10.10 -11.45 16.86
CA GLY A 184 -10.69 -11.77 15.56
C GLY A 184 -10.08 -12.98 14.87
N ARG A 185 -9.55 -13.94 15.64
CA ARG A 185 -8.95 -15.17 15.12
C ARG A 185 -9.92 -16.35 15.06
N SER A 186 -11.20 -16.09 15.33
CA SER A 186 -12.30 -17.05 15.25
C SER A 186 -13.38 -16.53 14.28
N ASN A 187 -14.46 -17.29 14.15
CA ASN A 187 -15.66 -16.90 13.39
C ASN A 187 -16.62 -16.00 14.17
N LYS A 188 -16.19 -15.44 15.30
CA LYS A 188 -16.96 -14.50 16.12
C LYS A 188 -16.57 -13.07 15.77
N LYS A 189 -17.54 -12.15 15.83
CA LYS A 189 -17.28 -10.70 15.69
C LYS A 189 -16.33 -10.23 16.79
N ALA A 190 -15.27 -9.50 16.43
CA ALA A 190 -14.26 -9.01 17.35
C ALA A 190 -14.22 -7.48 17.40
N PHE A 191 -13.81 -6.95 18.56
CA PHE A 191 -13.79 -5.53 18.86
C PHE A 191 -12.42 -5.09 19.36
N CYS A 192 -11.97 -3.94 18.87
CA CYS A 192 -10.77 -3.27 19.36
C CYS A 192 -11.12 -1.85 19.79
N TYR A 193 -11.01 -1.60 21.09
CA TYR A 193 -11.24 -0.28 21.67
C TYR A 193 -9.93 0.45 21.90
N PHE A 194 -9.72 1.55 21.17
CA PHE A 194 -8.60 2.46 21.37
C PHE A 194 -9.00 3.53 22.39
N ILE A 195 -8.53 3.42 23.63
CA ILE A 195 -8.81 4.41 24.66
C ILE A 195 -7.79 5.54 24.52
N THR A 196 -8.28 6.75 24.25
CA THR A 196 -7.45 7.94 24.02
C THR A 196 -7.90 9.10 24.93
N PRO A 197 -7.05 10.09 25.20
CA PRO A 197 -7.52 11.37 25.72
C PRO A 197 -8.39 12.10 24.66
N ASP A 198 -8.84 13.31 25.01
CA ASP A 198 -9.55 14.15 24.05
C ASP A 198 -8.75 14.36 22.78
N PHE A 199 -9.41 14.34 21.62
CA PHE A 199 -8.77 14.50 20.31
C PHE A 199 -7.89 15.77 20.24
N HIS A 200 -8.34 16.86 20.87
CA HIS A 200 -7.58 18.12 20.93
C HIS A 200 -6.35 18.06 21.85
N ALA A 201 -6.30 17.12 22.77
CA ALA A 201 -5.16 16.94 23.68
C ALA A 201 -4.07 16.02 23.09
N MET A 202 -4.33 15.40 21.93
CA MET A 202 -3.35 14.55 21.24
C MET A 202 -2.46 15.37 20.31
N THR A 203 -1.22 14.91 20.10
CA THR A 203 -0.34 15.44 19.04
C THR A 203 -0.92 15.14 17.65
N ASP A 204 -0.54 15.94 16.65
CA ASP A 204 -0.98 15.75 15.27
C ASP A 204 -0.62 14.36 14.73
N GLU A 205 0.57 13.87 15.05
CA GLU A 205 0.99 12.52 14.66
C GLU A 205 0.14 11.43 15.32
N ALA A 206 -0.17 11.57 16.62
CA ALA A 206 -1.03 10.61 17.31
C ALA A 206 -2.43 10.58 16.71
N ARG A 207 -2.99 11.74 16.37
CA ARG A 207 -4.27 11.84 15.66
C ARG A 207 -4.25 11.12 14.32
N LYS A 208 -3.22 11.37 13.51
CA LYS A 208 -3.05 10.72 12.20
C LYS A 208 -2.95 9.20 12.35
N ARG A 209 -2.20 8.69 13.35
CA ARG A 209 -2.09 7.24 13.61
C ARG A 209 -3.43 6.60 13.98
N ILE A 210 -4.17 7.22 14.91
CA ILE A 210 -5.49 6.71 15.34
C ILE A 210 -6.48 6.75 14.17
N SER A 211 -6.56 7.85 13.42
CA SER A 211 -7.43 7.94 12.25
C SER A 211 -7.10 6.90 11.16
N ALA A 212 -5.81 6.58 10.97
CA ALA A 212 -5.43 5.52 10.03
C ALA A 212 -5.97 4.15 10.45
N LEU A 213 -6.03 3.84 11.75
CA LEU A 213 -6.59 2.57 12.24
C LEU A 213 -8.10 2.47 12.07
N GLU A 214 -8.82 3.59 12.15
CA GLU A 214 -10.26 3.64 11.84
C GLU A 214 -10.53 3.48 10.35
N GLN A 215 -9.67 4.04 9.50
CA GLN A 215 -9.79 3.98 8.05
C GLN A 215 -9.46 2.59 7.49
N TYR A 216 -8.39 1.95 7.99
CA TYR A 216 -7.90 0.67 7.50
C TYR A 216 -8.39 -0.50 8.37
N THR A 217 -9.68 -0.83 8.29
CA THR A 217 -10.31 -1.93 9.06
C THR A 217 -10.36 -3.25 8.30
N ALA A 218 -10.25 -3.24 6.97
CA ALA A 218 -10.30 -4.42 6.14
C ALA A 218 -9.19 -5.43 6.47
N LEU A 219 -9.49 -6.71 6.33
CA LEU A 219 -8.49 -7.78 6.44
C LEU A 219 -7.44 -7.57 5.34
N GLY A 220 -6.17 -7.82 5.67
CA GLY A 220 -5.04 -7.62 4.73
C GLY A 220 -4.53 -6.17 4.63
N SER A 221 -5.08 -5.23 5.41
CA SER A 221 -4.68 -3.81 5.39
C SER A 221 -3.28 -3.52 5.96
N GLY A 222 -2.52 -4.52 6.39
CA GLY A 222 -1.20 -4.36 7.02
C GLY A 222 -0.20 -3.59 6.16
N PHE A 223 -0.20 -3.83 4.85
CA PHE A 223 0.65 -3.08 3.91
C PHE A 223 0.27 -1.60 3.86
N ASN A 224 -1.03 -1.28 3.73
CA ASN A 224 -1.52 0.11 3.70
C ASN A 224 -1.23 0.84 5.01
N ILE A 225 -1.31 0.15 6.14
CA ILE A 225 -0.94 0.70 7.46
C ILE A 225 0.55 0.98 7.54
N ALA A 226 1.40 0.09 7.02
CA ALA A 226 2.84 0.32 6.98
C ALA A 226 3.22 1.49 6.08
N MET A 227 2.55 1.64 4.94
CA MET A 227 2.69 2.81 4.06
C MET A 227 2.26 4.08 4.78
N LYS A 228 1.15 4.05 5.51
CA LYS A 228 0.68 5.21 6.28
C LYS A 228 1.60 5.56 7.44
N ASP A 229 2.21 4.56 8.10
CA ASP A 229 3.23 4.78 9.14
C ASP A 229 4.48 5.46 8.54
N LEU A 230 4.88 5.05 7.33
CA LEU A 230 5.98 5.70 6.59
C LEU A 230 5.66 7.17 6.26
N GLU A 231 4.45 7.47 5.81
CA GLU A 231 4.00 8.84 5.56
C GLU A 231 4.00 9.70 6.83
N ILE A 232 3.47 9.18 7.94
CA ILE A 232 3.34 9.92 9.21
C ILE A 232 4.70 10.21 9.84
N ARG A 233 5.61 9.23 9.81
CA ARG A 233 6.97 9.36 10.36
C ARG A 233 7.91 10.14 9.46
N GLY A 234 7.58 10.26 8.17
CA GLY A 234 8.54 10.65 7.14
C GLY A 234 9.52 9.52 6.83
N ALA A 235 10.32 9.64 5.77
CA ALA A 235 11.30 8.62 5.39
C ALA A 235 12.47 8.48 6.37
N GLY A 236 12.48 9.21 7.45
CA GLY A 236 13.50 9.23 8.53
C GLY A 236 14.88 8.73 8.07
N ASP A 237 15.88 9.46 8.35
CA ASP A 237 17.32 9.13 8.40
C ASP A 237 17.85 7.86 7.66
N LEU A 238 17.51 7.65 6.38
CA LEU A 238 18.27 6.70 5.54
C LEU A 238 19.58 7.32 5.04
N LEU A 239 19.66 8.65 4.95
CA LEU A 239 20.78 9.41 4.39
C LEU A 239 21.24 10.59 5.29
N GLY A 240 20.78 10.67 6.55
CA GLY A 240 21.14 11.75 7.48
C GLY A 240 19.96 12.63 7.85
N GLY A 241 20.01 13.21 9.07
CA GLY A 241 18.90 13.90 9.77
C GLY A 241 18.27 15.13 9.11
N GLU A 242 18.64 15.48 7.87
CA GLU A 242 18.12 16.66 7.17
C GLU A 242 16.91 16.39 6.26
N GLN A 243 16.54 15.11 6.02
CA GLN A 243 15.51 14.76 5.02
C GLN A 243 14.15 14.30 5.59
N SER A 244 13.97 14.31 6.89
CA SER A 244 12.75 13.76 7.54
C SER A 244 11.46 14.55 7.22
N GLY A 245 11.55 15.79 6.72
CA GLY A 245 10.40 16.60 6.31
C GLY A 245 9.96 16.40 4.86
N PHE A 246 10.85 15.94 3.98
CA PHE A 246 10.67 16.01 2.53
C PHE A 246 9.48 15.18 1.99
N ILE A 247 9.24 13.98 2.54
CA ILE A 247 8.09 13.14 2.14
C ILE A 247 6.76 13.77 2.55
N ASN A 248 6.72 14.45 3.69
CA ASN A 248 5.51 15.15 4.12
C ASN A 248 5.18 16.34 3.22
N ASP A 249 6.18 16.99 2.65
CA ASP A 249 6.00 18.18 1.80
C ASP A 249 5.59 17.82 0.37
N ILE A 250 6.19 16.78 -0.22
CA ILE A 250 5.95 16.38 -1.62
C ILE A 250 4.98 15.21 -1.79
N GLY A 251 4.66 14.49 -0.72
CA GLY A 251 3.88 13.25 -0.72
C GLY A 251 4.69 12.02 -1.13
N PHE A 252 4.22 10.86 -0.66
CA PHE A 252 4.93 9.58 -0.85
C PHE A 252 5.06 9.17 -2.32
N GLU A 253 4.01 9.34 -3.11
CA GLU A 253 4.03 8.97 -4.55
C GLU A 253 5.06 9.77 -5.34
N THR A 254 5.16 11.07 -5.08
CA THR A 254 6.16 11.94 -5.73
C THR A 254 7.57 11.57 -5.29
N TYR A 255 7.75 11.30 -4.00
CA TYR A 255 9.04 10.82 -3.47
C TYR A 255 9.47 9.51 -4.13
N GLN A 256 8.57 8.52 -4.23
CA GLN A 256 8.84 7.24 -4.88
C GLN A 256 9.22 7.42 -6.35
N LYS A 257 8.54 8.32 -7.06
CA LYS A 257 8.85 8.63 -8.45
C LYS A 257 10.26 9.20 -8.60
N ILE A 258 10.63 10.19 -7.80
CA ILE A 258 11.98 10.81 -7.81
C ILE A 258 13.04 9.76 -7.47
N LEU A 259 12.77 8.90 -6.49
CA LEU A 259 13.71 7.86 -6.07
C LEU A 259 13.94 6.83 -7.18
N ASN A 260 12.87 6.36 -7.83
CA ASN A 260 12.98 5.43 -8.95
C ASN A 260 13.74 6.06 -10.13
N GLU A 261 13.53 7.35 -10.41
CA GLU A 261 14.27 8.08 -11.44
C GLU A 261 15.78 8.12 -11.12
N ALA A 262 16.15 8.41 -9.88
CA ALA A 262 17.53 8.44 -9.44
C ALA A 262 18.21 7.06 -9.50
N ILE A 263 17.51 5.99 -9.10
CA ILE A 263 18.00 4.62 -9.18
C ILE A 263 18.27 4.22 -10.65
N GLU A 264 17.37 4.59 -11.54
CA GLU A 264 17.51 4.31 -12.95
C GLU A 264 18.69 5.08 -13.56
N GLU A 265 18.88 6.35 -13.19
CA GLU A 265 20.03 7.14 -13.60
C GLU A 265 21.35 6.50 -13.14
N LEU A 266 21.41 6.01 -11.90
CA LEU A 266 22.58 5.30 -11.38
C LEU A 266 22.85 3.98 -12.13
N LYS A 267 21.83 3.20 -12.46
CA LYS A 267 21.96 1.98 -13.28
C LYS A 267 22.53 2.29 -14.67
N GLU A 268 22.11 3.40 -15.27
CA GLU A 268 22.57 3.82 -16.59
C GLU A 268 23.98 4.43 -16.61
N THR A 269 24.39 5.07 -15.52
CA THR A 269 25.67 5.78 -15.42
C THR A 269 26.75 4.95 -14.74
N GLU A 270 26.60 4.68 -13.43
CA GLU A 270 27.63 4.07 -12.61
C GLU A 270 27.64 2.53 -12.68
N PHE A 271 26.48 1.90 -12.85
CA PHE A 271 26.32 0.43 -12.82
C PHE A 271 25.99 -0.19 -14.18
N LYS A 272 26.22 0.51 -15.26
CA LYS A 272 25.90 0.08 -16.62
C LYS A 272 26.41 -1.31 -16.99
N SER A 273 27.59 -1.71 -16.48
CA SER A 273 28.18 -3.02 -16.75
C SER A 273 27.43 -4.19 -16.09
N LEU A 274 26.70 -3.94 -15.00
CA LEU A 274 25.95 -4.94 -14.24
C LEU A 274 24.52 -5.13 -14.76
N TYR A 275 23.93 -4.08 -15.36
CA TYR A 275 22.51 -4.04 -15.77
C TYR A 275 22.29 -3.89 -17.28
N ASN A 276 23.27 -4.28 -18.10
CA ASN A 276 23.20 -4.14 -19.57
C ASN A 276 22.02 -4.88 -20.24
N GLU A 277 21.55 -5.99 -19.67
CA GLU A 277 20.41 -6.74 -20.21
C GLU A 277 19.07 -6.05 -19.91
N ASP A 278 18.92 -5.47 -18.73
CA ASP A 278 17.72 -4.74 -18.32
C ASP A 278 17.54 -3.42 -19.10
N ILE A 279 18.65 -2.80 -19.51
CA ILE A 279 18.64 -1.55 -20.29
C ILE A 279 18.11 -1.76 -21.71
N ASN A 280 18.24 -2.95 -22.28
CA ASN A 280 17.80 -3.26 -23.64
C ASN A 280 16.30 -3.53 -23.77
N THR A 281 15.60 -3.79 -22.67
CA THR A 281 14.13 -4.06 -22.63
C THR A 281 13.29 -2.84 -22.25
N LYS A 282 13.91 -1.67 -22.06
CA LYS A 282 13.27 -0.49 -21.49
C LYS A 282 12.28 0.22 -22.42
N GLU A 283 11.20 0.68 -21.82
CA GLU A 283 10.30 1.68 -22.40
C GLU A 283 11.03 3.03 -22.54
N PHE A 284 11.04 3.59 -23.76
CA PHE A 284 11.72 4.86 -24.05
C PHE A 284 10.98 6.09 -23.48
N VAL A 285 9.70 5.90 -23.12
CA VAL A 285 8.84 6.95 -22.57
C VAL A 285 8.26 6.42 -21.26
N ARG A 286 8.44 7.17 -20.18
CA ARG A 286 8.00 6.77 -18.82
C ARG A 286 6.53 7.11 -18.55
N ASP A 287 6.06 8.22 -19.09
CA ASP A 287 4.68 8.66 -18.92
C ASP A 287 4.22 9.46 -20.14
N VAL A 288 3.01 9.18 -20.60
CA VAL A 288 2.41 9.84 -21.76
C VAL A 288 1.30 10.76 -21.30
N THR A 289 1.42 12.03 -21.66
CA THR A 289 0.34 13.00 -21.42
C THR A 289 -0.64 12.97 -22.58
N ILE A 290 -1.93 12.73 -22.30
CA ILE A 290 -3.01 12.85 -23.29
C ILE A 290 -3.78 14.15 -23.06
N ASP A 291 -3.79 15.02 -24.05
CA ASP A 291 -4.51 16.30 -24.05
C ASP A 291 -5.64 16.22 -25.09
N THR A 292 -6.88 16.25 -24.61
CA THR A 292 -8.06 16.01 -25.47
C THR A 292 -9.22 16.94 -25.14
N ASP A 293 -10.12 17.15 -26.09
CA ASP A 293 -11.41 17.77 -25.92
C ASP A 293 -12.56 16.78 -25.66
N PHE A 294 -12.27 15.47 -25.65
CA PHE A 294 -13.22 14.43 -25.24
C PHE A 294 -13.35 14.33 -23.74
N SER A 295 -14.55 13.97 -23.27
CA SER A 295 -14.83 13.79 -21.84
C SER A 295 -14.36 12.41 -21.36
N LEU A 296 -13.15 12.33 -20.81
CA LEU A 296 -12.56 11.12 -20.26
C LEU A 296 -12.79 11.07 -18.75
N LEU A 297 -13.98 10.62 -18.32
CA LEU A 297 -14.34 10.63 -16.90
C LEU A 297 -15.37 9.54 -16.54
N PHE A 298 -15.45 9.21 -15.27
CA PHE A 298 -16.59 8.49 -14.71
C PHE A 298 -17.70 9.51 -14.40
N PRO A 299 -18.84 9.48 -15.14
CA PRO A 299 -19.94 10.40 -14.92
C PRO A 299 -20.56 10.27 -13.51
N ASP A 300 -21.08 11.38 -12.98
CA ASP A 300 -21.70 11.42 -11.65
C ASP A 300 -22.97 10.57 -11.57
N ASP A 301 -23.69 10.44 -12.66
CA ASP A 301 -24.88 9.61 -12.78
C ASP A 301 -24.57 8.10 -12.90
N TYR A 302 -23.35 7.75 -13.31
CA TYR A 302 -22.88 6.37 -13.36
C TYR A 302 -22.29 5.93 -12.01
N ILE A 303 -21.46 6.76 -11.35
CA ILE A 303 -20.88 6.50 -10.04
C ILE A 303 -21.04 7.72 -9.15
N ASN A 304 -22.05 7.74 -8.29
CA ASN A 304 -22.39 8.89 -7.45
C ASN A 304 -21.35 9.18 -6.35
N ASN A 305 -20.63 8.16 -5.86
CA ASN A 305 -19.70 8.30 -4.75
C ASN A 305 -18.34 8.81 -5.23
N ILE A 306 -17.95 10.02 -4.79
CA ILE A 306 -16.67 10.66 -5.15
C ILE A 306 -15.46 9.82 -4.71
N THR A 307 -15.48 9.27 -3.49
CA THR A 307 -14.38 8.45 -2.97
C THR A 307 -14.19 7.19 -3.81
N GLU A 308 -15.28 6.58 -4.25
CA GLU A 308 -15.26 5.40 -5.09
C GLU A 308 -14.74 5.72 -6.50
N ARG A 309 -15.15 6.84 -7.09
CA ARG A 309 -14.60 7.32 -8.37
C ARG A 309 -13.08 7.55 -8.29
N LEU A 310 -12.60 8.20 -7.23
CA LEU A 310 -11.15 8.40 -7.03
C LEU A 310 -10.40 7.09 -6.89
N SER A 311 -10.96 6.12 -6.17
CA SER A 311 -10.39 4.77 -6.06
C SER A 311 -10.30 4.08 -7.42
N LEU A 312 -11.33 4.18 -8.25
CA LEU A 312 -11.36 3.59 -9.60
C LEU A 312 -10.36 4.26 -10.55
N TYR A 313 -10.18 5.59 -10.48
CA TYR A 313 -9.11 6.26 -11.24
C TYR A 313 -7.72 5.80 -10.81
N THR A 314 -7.50 5.63 -9.50
CA THR A 314 -6.22 5.11 -8.97
C THR A 314 -5.98 3.69 -9.47
N GLN A 315 -6.99 2.82 -9.40
CA GLN A 315 -6.91 1.44 -9.91
C GLN A 315 -6.63 1.42 -11.41
N LEU A 316 -7.37 2.21 -12.21
CA LEU A 316 -7.19 2.32 -13.66
C LEU A 316 -5.76 2.73 -14.04
N ASN A 317 -5.17 3.64 -13.27
CA ASN A 317 -3.81 4.12 -13.52
C ASN A 317 -2.71 3.08 -13.21
N THR A 318 -3.03 2.02 -12.46
CA THR A 318 -2.08 0.94 -12.13
C THR A 318 -2.10 -0.21 -13.14
N LEU A 319 -3.10 -0.28 -14.03
CA LEU A 319 -3.24 -1.35 -15.01
C LEU A 319 -2.14 -1.29 -16.06
N LYS A 320 -1.58 -2.46 -16.42
CA LYS A 320 -0.43 -2.55 -17.31
C LYS A 320 -0.71 -3.26 -18.64
N ASN A 321 -1.80 -4.00 -18.74
CA ASN A 321 -2.10 -4.82 -19.90
C ASN A 321 -3.60 -4.92 -20.18
N GLU A 322 -3.94 -5.46 -21.37
CA GLU A 322 -5.31 -5.58 -21.83
C GLU A 322 -6.14 -6.56 -20.99
N ASP A 323 -5.55 -7.64 -20.49
CA ASP A 323 -6.25 -8.64 -19.67
C ASP A 323 -6.73 -8.02 -18.34
N GLU A 324 -5.88 -7.24 -17.70
CA GLU A 324 -6.23 -6.49 -16.48
C GLU A 324 -7.33 -5.46 -16.76
N LEU A 325 -7.25 -4.75 -17.88
CA LEU A 325 -8.26 -3.76 -18.28
C LEU A 325 -9.63 -4.40 -18.55
N GLN A 326 -9.67 -5.58 -19.17
CA GLN A 326 -10.90 -6.33 -19.40
C GLN A 326 -11.51 -6.87 -18.10
N VAL A 327 -10.69 -7.26 -17.12
CA VAL A 327 -11.17 -7.62 -15.78
C VAL A 327 -11.79 -6.40 -15.12
N PHE A 328 -11.11 -5.26 -15.16
CA PHE A 328 -11.61 -4.01 -14.60
C PHE A 328 -12.94 -3.57 -15.24
N GLU A 329 -13.06 -3.67 -16.57
CA GLU A 329 -14.30 -3.35 -17.30
C GLU A 329 -15.46 -4.28 -16.90
N ARG A 330 -15.21 -5.58 -16.74
CA ARG A 330 -16.21 -6.55 -16.23
C ARG A 330 -16.66 -6.22 -14.82
N ASP A 331 -15.73 -5.85 -13.94
CA ASP A 331 -16.05 -5.45 -12.57
C ASP A 331 -16.90 -4.18 -12.53
N LEU A 332 -16.64 -3.21 -13.43
CA LEU A 332 -17.48 -2.02 -13.57
C LEU A 332 -18.91 -2.38 -14.00
N ILE A 333 -19.06 -3.28 -14.98
CA ILE A 333 -20.37 -3.72 -15.46
C ILE A 333 -21.14 -4.45 -14.35
N ASP A 334 -20.48 -5.33 -13.61
CA ASP A 334 -21.09 -6.08 -12.51
C ASP A 334 -21.59 -5.16 -11.39
N ARG A 335 -20.83 -4.11 -11.07
CA ARG A 335 -21.12 -3.23 -9.92
C ARG A 335 -22.05 -2.06 -10.26
N PHE A 336 -21.95 -1.50 -11.46
CA PHE A 336 -22.60 -0.24 -11.84
C PHE A 336 -23.48 -0.36 -13.10
N GLY A 337 -23.50 -1.52 -13.75
CA GLY A 337 -24.27 -1.74 -14.97
C GLY A 337 -23.53 -1.34 -16.24
N ALA A 338 -24.28 -1.10 -17.33
CA ALA A 338 -23.72 -0.83 -18.65
C ALA A 338 -22.79 0.39 -18.65
N VAL A 339 -21.61 0.22 -19.25
CA VAL A 339 -20.56 1.25 -19.29
C VAL A 339 -20.96 2.41 -20.23
N PRO A 340 -21.04 3.67 -19.77
CA PRO A 340 -21.32 4.84 -20.60
C PRO A 340 -20.19 5.13 -21.59
N THR A 341 -20.50 5.86 -22.68
CA THR A 341 -19.53 6.20 -23.73
C THR A 341 -18.30 6.93 -23.18
N GLN A 342 -18.46 7.85 -22.21
CA GLN A 342 -17.36 8.58 -21.59
C GLN A 342 -16.37 7.66 -20.87
N VAL A 343 -16.87 6.55 -20.30
CA VAL A 343 -16.04 5.54 -19.63
C VAL A 343 -15.37 4.63 -20.67
N VAL A 344 -16.05 4.27 -21.75
CA VAL A 344 -15.41 3.56 -22.89
C VAL A 344 -14.25 4.40 -23.44
N ASP A 345 -14.48 5.68 -23.69
CA ASP A 345 -13.43 6.61 -24.15
C ASP A 345 -12.27 6.71 -23.16
N LEU A 346 -12.57 6.67 -21.84
CA LEU A 346 -11.56 6.64 -20.79
C LEU A 346 -10.71 5.36 -20.84
N LEU A 347 -11.32 4.18 -21.00
CA LEU A 347 -10.62 2.90 -21.17
C LEU A 347 -9.77 2.88 -22.44
N ASP A 348 -10.30 3.38 -23.53
CA ASP A 348 -9.56 3.48 -24.80
C ASP A 348 -8.38 4.47 -24.69
N SER A 349 -8.50 5.51 -23.89
CA SER A 349 -7.39 6.42 -23.62
C SER A 349 -6.22 5.72 -22.89
N VAL A 350 -6.50 4.75 -22.03
CA VAL A 350 -5.47 3.91 -21.39
C VAL A 350 -4.76 3.03 -22.42
N ARG A 351 -5.52 2.43 -23.35
CA ARG A 351 -4.95 1.67 -24.48
C ARG A 351 -4.07 2.55 -25.37
N ILE A 352 -4.52 3.78 -25.66
CA ILE A 352 -3.73 4.78 -26.40
C ILE A 352 -2.42 5.08 -25.64
N LYS A 353 -2.48 5.24 -24.31
CA LYS A 353 -1.30 5.50 -23.48
C LYS A 353 -0.25 4.40 -23.61
N TRP A 354 -0.64 3.13 -23.56
CA TRP A 354 0.28 1.99 -23.74
C TRP A 354 0.93 1.96 -25.12
N LEU A 355 0.11 2.14 -26.18
CA LEU A 355 0.63 2.19 -27.56
C LEU A 355 1.57 3.38 -27.74
N ALA A 356 1.22 4.54 -27.19
CA ALA A 356 2.04 5.75 -27.25
C ALA A 356 3.40 5.58 -26.57
N THR A 357 3.45 4.92 -25.41
CA THR A 357 4.69 4.57 -24.72
C THR A 357 5.59 3.73 -25.63
N THR A 358 5.06 2.69 -26.25
CA THR A 358 5.82 1.80 -27.16
C THR A 358 6.25 2.53 -28.44
N LEU A 359 5.42 3.44 -28.95
CA LEU A 359 5.73 4.25 -30.16
C LEU A 359 6.64 5.45 -29.87
N GLY A 360 7.05 5.67 -28.62
CA GLY A 360 7.96 6.76 -28.23
C GLY A 360 7.31 8.14 -28.22
N PHE A 361 6.00 8.23 -27.97
CA PHE A 361 5.33 9.52 -27.78
C PHE A 361 5.32 9.91 -26.31
N GLU A 362 5.83 11.09 -25.97
CA GLU A 362 5.74 11.70 -24.64
C GLU A 362 4.39 12.42 -24.43
N LYS A 363 3.78 12.88 -25.51
CA LYS A 363 2.49 13.57 -25.48
C LYS A 363 1.66 13.22 -26.70
N ILE A 364 0.34 13.01 -26.48
CA ILE A 364 -0.66 12.95 -27.54
C ILE A 364 -1.63 14.13 -27.35
N VAL A 365 -1.92 14.83 -28.43
CA VAL A 365 -2.96 15.86 -28.48
C VAL A 365 -4.04 15.35 -29.42
N LEU A 366 -5.24 15.12 -28.90
CA LEU A 366 -6.41 14.63 -29.64
C LEU A 366 -7.52 15.68 -29.60
N LYS A 367 -7.46 16.65 -30.53
CA LYS A 367 -8.37 17.81 -30.56
C LYS A 367 -8.71 18.20 -32.00
N GLN A 368 -9.88 18.81 -32.18
CA GLN A 368 -10.30 19.39 -33.46
C GLN A 368 -10.19 18.39 -34.63
N GLN A 369 -10.64 17.17 -34.42
CA GLN A 369 -10.60 16.06 -35.39
C GLN A 369 -9.18 15.72 -35.87
N LYS A 370 -8.16 15.98 -35.08
CA LYS A 370 -6.76 15.65 -35.36
C LYS A 370 -6.13 14.98 -34.14
N MET A 371 -5.26 14.03 -34.40
CA MET A 371 -4.37 13.47 -33.37
C MET A 371 -2.93 13.81 -33.73
N VAL A 372 -2.17 14.32 -32.74
CA VAL A 372 -0.75 14.66 -32.88
C VAL A 372 0.03 13.99 -31.79
N GLY A 373 0.91 13.05 -32.15
CA GLY A 373 1.88 12.42 -31.26
C GLY A 373 3.20 13.21 -31.28
N TYR A 374 3.71 13.53 -30.11
CA TYR A 374 4.99 14.21 -29.91
C TYR A 374 6.00 13.15 -29.47
N PHE A 375 7.00 12.88 -30.29
CA PHE A 375 8.06 11.92 -29.98
C PHE A 375 8.94 12.40 -28.81
N VAL A 376 9.78 11.51 -28.32
CA VAL A 376 10.79 11.78 -27.29
C VAL A 376 11.54 13.06 -27.62
N SER A 377 11.67 13.95 -26.63
CA SER A 377 12.27 15.27 -26.79
C SER A 377 13.79 15.23 -26.96
N ASP A 378 14.44 14.23 -26.36
CA ASP A 378 15.88 13.99 -26.50
C ASP A 378 16.19 13.38 -27.87
N GLN A 379 16.89 14.12 -28.72
CA GLN A 379 17.27 13.68 -30.06
C GLN A 379 18.39 12.62 -30.05
N GLU A 380 19.15 12.50 -28.97
CA GLU A 380 20.16 11.46 -28.78
C GLU A 380 19.59 10.17 -28.18
N SER A 381 18.28 10.15 -27.88
CA SER A 381 17.60 8.99 -27.34
C SER A 381 17.77 7.77 -28.23
N ARG A 382 18.06 6.63 -27.62
CA ARG A 382 18.16 5.32 -28.30
C ARG A 382 16.84 4.92 -29.01
N PHE A 383 15.72 5.57 -28.66
CA PHE A 383 14.44 5.37 -29.35
C PHE A 383 14.60 5.55 -30.85
N TYR A 384 15.31 6.57 -31.32
CA TYR A 384 15.49 6.87 -32.74
C TYR A 384 16.33 5.82 -33.49
N GLN A 385 17.02 4.94 -32.77
CA GLN A 385 17.76 3.79 -33.30
C GLN A 385 17.03 2.47 -33.10
N SER A 386 15.84 2.48 -32.50
CA SER A 386 15.07 1.28 -32.17
C SER A 386 14.30 0.71 -33.35
N ILE A 387 13.90 -0.57 -33.22
CA ILE A 387 13.02 -1.23 -34.17
C ILE A 387 11.65 -0.56 -34.23
N HIS A 388 11.16 -0.01 -33.11
CA HIS A 388 9.88 0.68 -33.04
C HIS A 388 9.87 1.95 -33.89
N PHE A 389 10.93 2.74 -33.83
CA PHE A 389 11.04 3.93 -34.69
C PHE A 389 11.18 3.56 -36.16
N SER A 390 11.88 2.49 -36.48
CA SER A 390 11.96 1.97 -37.86
C SER A 390 10.58 1.57 -38.38
N LYS A 391 9.74 0.91 -37.59
CA LYS A 391 8.34 0.60 -37.93
C LYS A 391 7.50 1.87 -38.16
N VAL A 392 7.68 2.90 -37.34
CA VAL A 392 7.02 4.21 -37.52
C VAL A 392 7.37 4.80 -38.88
N LEU A 393 8.67 4.83 -39.24
CA LEU A 393 9.11 5.37 -40.53
C LEU A 393 8.56 4.56 -41.71
N GLN A 394 8.57 3.25 -41.62
CA GLN A 394 7.99 2.35 -42.63
C GLN A 394 6.50 2.59 -42.82
N TYR A 395 5.75 2.73 -41.70
CA TYR A 395 4.32 3.00 -41.74
C TYR A 395 4.02 4.34 -42.43
N VAL A 396 4.76 5.40 -42.10
CA VAL A 396 4.60 6.73 -42.71
C VAL A 396 4.86 6.69 -44.21
N GLN A 397 5.88 5.94 -44.66
CA GLN A 397 6.18 5.78 -46.10
C GLN A 397 5.07 5.04 -46.87
N THR A 398 4.45 4.07 -46.21
CA THR A 398 3.37 3.26 -46.87
C THR A 398 2.01 3.91 -46.76
N HIS A 399 1.78 4.87 -45.85
CA HIS A 399 0.51 5.52 -45.58
C HIS A 399 0.58 7.06 -45.61
N PRO A 400 1.10 7.68 -46.68
CA PRO A 400 1.35 9.13 -46.70
C PRO A 400 0.06 10.01 -46.68
N GLN A 401 -1.09 9.41 -46.93
CA GLN A 401 -2.39 10.11 -46.87
C GLN A 401 -2.99 10.08 -45.45
N SER A 402 -2.64 9.09 -44.63
CA SER A 402 -3.24 8.89 -43.30
C SER A 402 -2.46 9.61 -42.20
N CYS A 403 -1.14 9.72 -42.33
CA CYS A 403 -0.30 10.34 -41.34
C CYS A 403 0.90 11.10 -41.97
N ILE A 404 1.35 12.14 -41.28
CA ILE A 404 2.47 12.98 -41.69
C ILE A 404 3.42 13.16 -40.50
N VAL A 405 4.70 12.90 -40.74
CA VAL A 405 5.76 13.21 -39.78
C VAL A 405 6.41 14.54 -40.16
N LYS A 406 6.54 15.45 -39.19
CA LYS A 406 7.15 16.79 -39.38
C LYS A 406 8.02 17.15 -38.20
N GLU A 407 9.08 17.89 -38.47
CA GLU A 407 9.85 18.57 -37.45
C GLU A 407 9.23 19.94 -37.16
N LYS A 408 9.19 20.29 -35.89
CA LYS A 408 8.68 21.60 -35.43
C LYS A 408 9.62 22.21 -34.39
N GLN A 409 10.00 23.44 -34.62
CA GLN A 409 10.74 24.21 -33.63
C GLN A 409 9.81 24.55 -32.45
N MET A 410 10.16 24.10 -31.25
CA MET A 410 9.47 24.40 -30.00
C MET A 410 10.34 25.29 -29.09
N ARG A 411 9.79 25.78 -27.98
CA ARG A 411 10.57 26.60 -27.02
C ARG A 411 11.80 25.89 -26.44
N MET A 412 11.75 24.57 -26.33
CA MET A 412 12.81 23.71 -25.76
C MET A 412 13.64 22.97 -26.82
N GLY A 413 13.57 23.33 -28.09
CA GLY A 413 14.32 22.70 -29.18
C GLY A 413 13.49 22.18 -30.34
N LEU A 414 14.13 21.51 -31.30
CA LEU A 414 13.48 20.87 -32.42
C LEU A 414 12.81 19.56 -31.97
N ARG A 415 11.55 19.35 -32.35
CA ARG A 415 10.78 18.17 -31.95
C ARG A 415 10.11 17.51 -33.12
N LEU A 416 10.18 16.19 -33.21
CA LEU A 416 9.52 15.38 -34.20
C LEU A 416 8.06 15.13 -33.80
N LEU A 417 7.14 15.28 -34.73
CA LEU A 417 5.70 15.15 -34.54
C LEU A 417 5.14 14.21 -35.58
N MET A 418 4.16 13.36 -35.19
CA MET A 418 3.35 12.57 -36.11
C MET A 418 1.91 13.02 -36.01
N SER A 419 1.31 13.38 -37.13
CA SER A 419 -0.05 13.94 -37.20
C SER A 419 -0.97 13.04 -38.03
N PHE A 420 -2.17 12.79 -37.49
CA PHE A 420 -3.26 12.06 -38.14
C PHE A 420 -4.44 13.02 -38.31
N SER A 421 -5.12 12.97 -39.48
CA SER A 421 -6.32 13.75 -39.79
C SER A 421 -7.58 12.89 -39.66
N ASP A 422 -8.73 13.56 -39.59
CA ASP A 422 -10.05 12.94 -39.51
C ASP A 422 -10.32 12.01 -38.33
N ILE A 423 -9.69 12.24 -37.18
CA ILE A 423 -9.90 11.51 -35.94
C ILE A 423 -11.04 12.16 -35.14
N ARG A 424 -12.22 11.56 -35.15
CA ARG A 424 -13.45 12.10 -34.54
C ARG A 424 -13.86 11.45 -33.23
N SER A 425 -13.16 10.40 -32.81
CA SER A 425 -13.38 9.72 -31.52
C SER A 425 -12.07 9.18 -30.95
N VAL A 426 -12.07 8.85 -29.65
CA VAL A 426 -10.93 8.22 -29.00
C VAL A 426 -10.64 6.86 -29.63
N GLN A 427 -11.69 6.09 -29.95
CA GLN A 427 -11.58 4.80 -30.62
C GLN A 427 -10.86 4.91 -31.97
N GLN A 428 -11.21 5.92 -32.81
CA GLN A 428 -10.52 6.14 -34.09
C GLN A 428 -9.03 6.48 -33.88
N GLY A 429 -8.70 7.23 -32.81
CA GLY A 429 -7.32 7.48 -32.41
C GLY A 429 -6.57 6.19 -32.07
N LEU A 430 -7.21 5.28 -31.33
CA LEU A 430 -6.66 3.97 -31.00
C LEU A 430 -6.45 3.11 -32.26
N GLU A 431 -7.43 3.06 -33.15
CA GLU A 431 -7.38 2.31 -34.43
C GLU A 431 -6.29 2.85 -35.37
N ALA A 432 -5.98 4.15 -35.32
CA ALA A 432 -4.90 4.75 -36.09
C ALA A 432 -3.50 4.39 -35.60
N LEU A 433 -3.32 4.12 -34.30
CA LEU A 433 -2.03 3.75 -33.72
C LEU A 433 -1.72 2.25 -33.79
N ARG A 434 -2.72 1.37 -33.67
CA ARG A 434 -2.53 -0.10 -33.66
C ARG A 434 -1.74 -0.65 -34.86
N PRO A 435 -1.99 -0.24 -36.13
CA PRO A 435 -1.29 -0.80 -37.27
C PRO A 435 0.19 -0.46 -37.35
N ILE A 436 0.67 0.56 -36.61
CA ILE A 436 2.06 0.99 -36.64
C ILE A 436 2.98 -0.06 -35.97
N LEU A 437 2.46 -0.80 -34.99
CA LEU A 437 3.20 -1.83 -34.25
C LEU A 437 3.01 -3.25 -34.80
N ALA A 438 2.03 -3.44 -35.70
CA ALA A 438 1.69 -4.73 -36.32
C ALA A 438 2.79 -5.29 -37.30
#